data_653bed21d6a071cd1f18a25ccaece309
#
_entry.id   653bed21d6a071cd1f18a25ccaece309
#
_cell.length_a   1.000
_cell.length_b   1.000
_cell.length_c   1.000
_cell.angle_alpha   90.00
_cell.angle_beta   90.00
_cell.angle_gamma   90.00
#
_symmetry.space_group_name_H-M   'P 1'
#
loop_
_entity.id
_entity.type
_entity.pdbx_description
1 polymer ?
#
loop_
_entity_poly.entity_id
_entity_poly.type
_entity_poly.pdbx_seq_one_letter_code
_entity_poly.pdbx_strand_id
1 'polypeptide(L)'
;MDNLEKNVKTIQSVHRALDILEFAVFSGNGQKLSTITEHCHLNKTTAFHLIKTLEARGYLEQSPDTLSYKTGGKVFELASKAYQNINLTTICQPYLEQLVSEFNETVGVYHYSKINGLTQVLCTSYVESTHPVRVSVAVGKWLPLMHTASGYIFLSSLSSDVLKEILISEGHSSLSDSDFSSL
;
A
#
# COMPACT_ATOMS: atom_id res chain seq x y z
N MET A 1 -10.18 -18.25 24.15
CA MET A 1 -9.11 -17.39 24.70
C MET A 1 -9.11 -16.15 23.86
N ASP A 2 -9.83 -15.36 24.28
CA ASP A 2 -10.00 -13.97 24.69
C ASP A 2 -9.34 -12.93 23.78
N ASN A 3 -10.25 -12.28 23.02
CA ASN A 3 -10.36 -10.82 22.86
C ASN A 3 -9.12 -10.00 23.26
N LEU A 4 -8.21 -9.81 22.35
CA LEU A 4 -7.24 -8.73 22.38
C LEU A 4 -7.38 -7.83 21.14
N GLU A 5 -8.58 -7.54 20.68
CA GLU A 5 -8.86 -6.26 20.07
C GLU A 5 -8.73 -5.19 21.17
N LYS A 6 -7.49 -4.85 21.49
CA LYS A 6 -7.21 -3.64 22.24
C LYS A 6 -7.83 -2.51 21.46
N ASN A 7 -8.90 -1.94 22.01
CA ASN A 7 -9.55 -0.72 21.59
C ASN A 7 -8.49 0.41 21.65
N VAL A 8 -7.62 0.45 20.64
CA VAL A 8 -6.56 1.45 20.55
C VAL A 8 -7.27 2.77 20.29
N LYS A 9 -7.32 3.64 21.30
CA LYS A 9 -7.83 5.00 21.14
C LYS A 9 -6.97 5.74 20.14
N THR A 10 -7.45 5.84 18.92
CA THR A 10 -6.79 6.59 17.86
C THR A 10 -7.16 8.07 17.95
N ILE A 11 -6.27 8.95 17.46
CA ILE A 11 -6.49 10.40 17.43
C ILE A 11 -7.16 10.77 16.12
N GLN A 12 -8.43 11.16 16.17
CA GLN A 12 -9.25 11.45 15.00
C GLN A 12 -8.65 12.51 14.06
N SER A 13 -7.99 13.54 14.62
CA SER A 13 -7.36 14.58 13.80
C SER A 13 -6.17 14.04 13.00
N VAL A 14 -5.46 13.04 13.52
CA VAL A 14 -4.36 12.38 12.80
C VAL A 14 -4.91 11.53 11.67
N HIS A 15 -5.96 10.74 11.91
CA HIS A 15 -6.64 9.99 10.83
C HIS A 15 -7.07 10.93 9.70
N ARG A 16 -7.82 11.97 10.02
CA ARG A 16 -8.30 12.93 9.03
C ARG A 16 -7.17 13.62 8.24
N ALA A 17 -6.04 13.90 8.89
CA ALA A 17 -4.89 14.47 8.20
C ALA A 17 -4.25 13.47 7.23
N LEU A 18 -4.18 12.20 7.62
CA LEU A 18 -3.69 11.13 6.75
C LEU A 18 -4.64 10.87 5.58
N ASP A 19 -5.95 10.82 5.80
CA ASP A 19 -6.96 10.67 4.74
C ASP A 19 -6.81 11.76 3.67
N ILE A 20 -6.60 13.02 4.09
CA ILE A 20 -6.35 14.15 3.19
C ILE A 20 -5.06 13.95 2.40
N LEU A 21 -3.98 13.55 3.07
CA LEU A 21 -2.68 13.34 2.44
C LEU A 21 -2.75 12.20 1.42
N GLU A 22 -3.30 11.08 1.79
CA GLU A 22 -3.48 9.90 0.94
C GLU A 22 -4.32 10.25 -0.30
N PHE A 23 -5.45 10.93 -0.11
CA PHE A 23 -6.27 11.37 -1.22
C PHE A 23 -5.50 12.27 -2.19
N ALA A 24 -4.74 13.24 -1.70
CA ALA A 24 -3.94 14.13 -2.54
C ALA A 24 -2.83 13.39 -3.31
N VAL A 25 -2.19 12.37 -2.68
CA VAL A 25 -1.14 11.56 -3.31
C VAL A 25 -1.73 10.66 -4.40
N PHE A 26 -2.81 9.92 -4.10
CA PHE A 26 -3.37 8.95 -5.03
C PHE A 26 -4.18 9.56 -6.18
N SER A 27 -4.68 10.78 -6.01
CA SER A 27 -5.40 11.48 -7.08
C SER A 27 -4.50 11.91 -8.25
N GLY A 28 -3.18 11.96 -8.07
CA GLY A 28 -2.19 12.31 -9.10
C GLY A 28 -2.24 13.77 -9.58
N ASN A 29 -3.39 14.41 -9.55
CA ASN A 29 -3.62 15.80 -9.93
C ASN A 29 -3.98 16.63 -8.69
N GLY A 30 -3.67 17.93 -8.72
CA GLY A 30 -4.01 18.82 -7.62
C GLY A 30 -5.52 18.88 -7.35
N GLN A 31 -5.92 18.76 -6.08
CA GLN A 31 -7.31 18.74 -5.64
C GLN A 31 -7.72 20.06 -4.97
N LYS A 32 -8.90 20.57 -5.30
CA LYS A 32 -9.45 21.76 -4.64
C LYS A 32 -9.92 21.42 -3.22
N LEU A 33 -9.94 22.43 -2.35
CA LEU A 33 -10.44 22.25 -0.97
C LEU A 33 -11.84 21.64 -0.95
N SER A 34 -12.75 22.04 -1.86
CA SER A 34 -14.10 21.48 -1.96
C SER A 34 -14.10 19.97 -2.23
N THR A 35 -13.29 19.51 -3.17
CA THR A 35 -13.16 18.09 -3.52
C THR A 35 -12.60 17.28 -2.35
N ILE A 36 -11.58 17.83 -1.65
CA ILE A 36 -11.00 17.19 -0.46
C ILE A 36 -12.05 17.09 0.66
N THR A 37 -12.83 18.14 0.92
CA THR A 37 -13.86 18.12 1.96
C THR A 37 -14.95 17.10 1.68
N GLU A 38 -15.37 17.00 0.43
CA GLU A 38 -16.39 16.03 -0.01
C GLU A 38 -15.86 14.60 0.13
N HIS A 39 -14.67 14.31 -0.39
CA HIS A 39 -14.07 12.99 -0.35
C HIS A 39 -13.81 12.49 1.08
N CYS A 40 -13.21 13.35 1.91
CA CYS A 40 -12.87 13.01 3.29
C CYS A 40 -14.04 13.20 4.27
N HIS A 41 -15.22 13.56 3.82
CA HIS A 41 -16.43 13.84 4.65
C HIS A 41 -16.16 14.81 5.80
N LEU A 42 -15.40 15.88 5.53
CA LEU A 42 -15.01 16.90 6.51
C LEU A 42 -15.74 18.22 6.28
N ASN A 43 -16.00 18.96 7.36
CA ASN A 43 -16.39 20.35 7.20
C ASN A 43 -15.19 21.20 6.71
N LYS A 44 -15.50 22.28 5.99
CA LYS A 44 -14.52 23.13 5.31
C LYS A 44 -13.47 23.70 6.27
N THR A 45 -13.87 24.11 7.46
CA THR A 45 -12.97 24.71 8.45
C THR A 45 -11.95 23.68 8.95
N THR A 46 -12.38 22.49 9.33
CA THR A 46 -11.50 21.41 9.78
C THR A 46 -10.53 20.99 8.68
N ALA A 47 -11.03 20.76 7.46
CA ALA A 47 -10.19 20.37 6.33
C ALA A 47 -9.14 21.45 6.04
N PHE A 48 -9.54 22.74 6.04
CA PHE A 48 -8.62 23.85 5.83
C PHE A 48 -7.46 23.88 6.84
N HIS A 49 -7.76 23.72 8.13
CA HIS A 49 -6.71 23.73 9.17
C HIS A 49 -5.77 22.52 9.05
N LEU A 50 -6.29 21.33 8.73
CA LEU A 50 -5.48 20.14 8.52
C LEU A 50 -4.58 20.29 7.28
N ILE A 51 -5.16 20.78 6.17
CA ILE A 51 -4.41 21.05 4.94
C ILE A 51 -3.29 22.07 5.18
N LYS A 52 -3.58 23.18 5.88
CA LYS A 52 -2.56 24.19 6.19
C LYS A 52 -1.46 23.63 7.10
N THR A 53 -1.78 22.70 7.98
CA THR A 53 -0.77 22.00 8.78
C THR A 53 0.12 21.11 7.91
N LEU A 54 -0.48 20.34 7.00
CA LEU A 54 0.25 19.50 6.05
C LEU A 54 1.12 20.32 5.09
N GLU A 55 0.59 21.45 4.62
CA GLU A 55 1.32 22.40 3.76
C GLU A 55 2.51 23.02 4.50
N ALA A 56 2.31 23.53 5.72
CA ALA A 56 3.37 24.10 6.54
C ALA A 56 4.51 23.10 6.83
N ARG A 57 4.20 21.80 6.81
CA ARG A 57 5.18 20.72 6.97
C ARG A 57 5.72 20.17 5.65
N GLY A 58 5.31 20.72 4.51
CA GLY A 58 5.76 20.34 3.18
C GLY A 58 5.18 19.03 2.63
N TYR A 59 4.17 18.46 3.29
CA TYR A 59 3.47 17.27 2.80
C TYR A 59 2.50 17.57 1.64
N LEU A 60 1.92 18.76 1.67
CA LEU A 60 1.10 19.31 0.59
C LEU A 60 1.70 20.62 0.10
N GLU A 61 1.36 20.99 -1.11
CA GLU A 61 1.74 22.23 -1.76
C GLU A 61 0.53 22.82 -2.48
N GLN A 62 0.24 24.10 -2.27
CA GLN A 62 -0.83 24.77 -2.99
C GLN A 62 -0.31 25.38 -4.29
N SER A 63 -0.94 25.04 -5.42
CA SER A 63 -0.67 25.69 -6.70
C SER A 63 -1.20 27.12 -6.67
N PRO A 64 -0.36 28.13 -6.95
CA PRO A 64 -0.79 29.53 -6.92
C PRO A 64 -1.85 29.85 -7.99
N ASP A 65 -1.78 29.18 -9.15
CA ASP A 65 -2.67 29.47 -10.29
C ASP A 65 -4.05 28.86 -10.13
N THR A 66 -4.11 27.61 -9.63
CA THR A 66 -5.37 26.84 -9.55
C THR A 66 -5.96 26.79 -8.15
N LEU A 67 -5.20 27.22 -7.14
CA LEU A 67 -5.52 27.09 -5.72
C LEU A 67 -5.80 25.65 -5.29
N SER A 68 -5.33 24.67 -6.08
CA SER A 68 -5.42 23.24 -5.77
C SER A 68 -4.23 22.79 -4.93
N TYR A 69 -4.45 21.76 -4.11
CA TYR A 69 -3.44 21.15 -3.26
C TYR A 69 -2.95 19.87 -3.93
N LYS A 70 -1.64 19.72 -4.03
CA LYS A 70 -0.96 18.53 -4.59
C LYS A 70 0.07 18.01 -3.58
N THR A 71 0.63 16.86 -3.88
CA THR A 71 1.70 16.24 -3.10
C THR A 71 2.91 17.16 -2.99
N GLY A 72 3.33 17.46 -1.77
CA GLY A 72 4.53 18.27 -1.48
C GLY A 72 5.81 17.43 -1.43
N GLY A 73 6.95 18.12 -1.50
CA GLY A 73 8.29 17.51 -1.56
C GLY A 73 8.63 16.61 -0.36
N LYS A 74 8.02 16.82 0.81
CA LYS A 74 8.27 16.03 2.01
C LYS A 74 7.86 14.56 1.85
N VAL A 75 6.85 14.28 1.04
CA VAL A 75 6.43 12.89 0.75
C VAL A 75 7.54 12.15 -0.01
N PHE A 76 8.13 12.81 -1.01
CA PHE A 76 9.23 12.23 -1.78
C PHE A 76 10.49 12.05 -0.93
N GLU A 77 10.80 13.01 -0.04
CA GLU A 77 11.92 12.90 0.90
C GLU A 77 11.75 11.67 1.81
N LEU A 78 10.58 11.49 2.40
CA LEU A 78 10.30 10.35 3.28
C LEU A 78 10.33 9.02 2.52
N ALA A 79 9.70 8.97 1.35
CA ALA A 79 9.71 7.78 0.51
C ALA A 79 11.14 7.39 0.11
N SER A 80 11.94 8.38 -0.31
CA SER A 80 13.35 8.16 -0.67
C SER A 80 14.18 7.64 0.51
N LYS A 81 13.99 8.22 1.70
CA LYS A 81 14.70 7.76 2.92
C LYS A 81 14.24 6.37 3.34
N ALA A 82 12.95 6.10 3.32
CA ALA A 82 12.42 4.76 3.60
C ALA A 82 12.99 3.73 2.62
N TYR A 83 13.03 4.07 1.34
CA TYR A 83 13.56 3.21 0.29
C TYR A 83 15.07 2.94 0.43
N GLN A 84 15.86 3.97 0.78
CA GLN A 84 17.30 3.82 1.04
C GLN A 84 17.61 2.90 2.23
N ASN A 85 16.73 2.89 3.23
CA ASN A 85 16.89 2.01 4.39
C ASN A 85 16.53 0.55 4.08
N ILE A 86 15.78 0.30 3.01
CA ILE A 86 15.48 -1.05 2.49
C ILE A 86 16.55 -1.38 1.43
N ASN A 87 17.74 -1.79 1.88
CA ASN A 87 18.84 -2.22 1.00
C ASN A 87 18.49 -3.50 0.18
N LEU A 88 17.28 -4.03 0.41
CA LEU A 88 16.78 -5.26 -0.20
C LEU A 88 16.66 -5.14 -1.71
N THR A 89 16.20 -3.99 -2.22
CA THR A 89 16.06 -3.77 -3.67
C THR A 89 17.39 -3.86 -4.39
N THR A 90 18.44 -3.21 -3.87
CA THR A 90 19.77 -3.24 -4.46
C THR A 90 20.38 -4.65 -4.40
N ILE A 91 20.13 -5.38 -3.28
CA ILE A 91 20.59 -6.75 -3.11
C ILE A 91 19.87 -7.71 -4.05
N CYS A 92 18.55 -7.55 -4.22
CA CYS A 92 17.74 -8.44 -5.04
C CYS A 92 17.87 -8.20 -6.54
N GLN A 93 18.21 -6.98 -6.98
CA GLN A 93 18.22 -6.59 -8.40
C GLN A 93 18.95 -7.59 -9.31
N PRO A 94 20.20 -8.02 -9.02
CA PRO A 94 20.90 -8.97 -9.88
C PRO A 94 20.23 -10.34 -9.96
N TYR A 95 19.57 -10.77 -8.90
CA TYR A 95 18.82 -12.02 -8.88
C TYR A 95 17.52 -11.93 -9.68
N LEU A 96 16.84 -10.78 -9.63
CA LEU A 96 15.64 -10.55 -10.45
C LEU A 96 16.00 -10.57 -11.94
N GLU A 97 17.07 -9.90 -12.34
CA GLU A 97 17.57 -9.88 -13.71
C GLU A 97 17.95 -11.29 -14.20
N GLN A 98 18.60 -12.08 -13.36
CA GLN A 98 18.91 -13.46 -13.66
C GLN A 98 17.64 -14.29 -13.89
N LEU A 99 16.66 -14.20 -12.99
CA LEU A 99 15.40 -14.94 -13.12
C LEU A 99 14.61 -14.52 -14.38
N VAL A 100 14.56 -13.23 -14.71
CA VAL A 100 13.93 -12.77 -15.95
C VAL A 100 14.68 -13.28 -17.17
N SER A 101 16.01 -13.30 -17.12
CA SER A 101 16.83 -13.86 -18.22
C SER A 101 16.59 -15.36 -18.43
N GLU A 102 16.33 -16.11 -17.35
CA GLU A 102 16.13 -17.56 -17.40
C GLU A 102 14.70 -17.93 -17.83
N PHE A 103 13.69 -17.30 -17.25
CA PHE A 103 12.28 -17.66 -17.42
C PHE A 103 11.52 -16.73 -18.36
N ASN A 104 12.05 -15.55 -18.66
CA ASN A 104 11.39 -14.47 -19.38
C ASN A 104 10.01 -14.09 -18.84
N GLU A 105 9.84 -14.17 -17.52
CA GLU A 105 8.63 -13.75 -16.81
C GLU A 105 8.92 -12.53 -15.95
N THR A 106 7.90 -11.69 -15.68
CA THR A 106 8.02 -10.55 -14.76
C THR A 106 8.24 -11.06 -13.35
N VAL A 107 9.34 -10.66 -12.73
CA VAL A 107 9.73 -11.07 -11.38
C VAL A 107 9.85 -9.84 -10.48
N GLY A 108 9.38 -9.94 -9.23
CA GLY A 108 9.41 -8.80 -8.31
C GLY A 108 9.73 -9.17 -6.87
N VAL A 109 10.08 -8.14 -6.11
CA VAL A 109 10.19 -8.19 -4.64
C VAL A 109 8.94 -7.60 -4.04
N TYR A 110 8.34 -8.35 -3.14
CA TYR A 110 7.09 -8.00 -2.51
C TYR A 110 7.23 -7.98 -0.99
N HIS A 111 6.63 -6.98 -0.39
CA HIS A 111 6.51 -6.85 1.06
C HIS A 111 5.04 -7.01 1.44
N TYR A 112 4.75 -7.86 2.40
CA TYR A 112 3.39 -8.01 2.90
C TYR A 112 3.20 -7.23 4.21
N SER A 113 2.00 -6.68 4.36
CA SER A 113 1.61 -5.95 5.56
C SER A 113 0.11 -6.06 5.80
N LYS A 114 -0.29 -5.93 7.05
CA LYS A 114 -1.70 -5.89 7.43
C LYS A 114 -2.15 -4.44 7.53
N ILE A 115 -3.07 -4.03 6.65
CA ILE A 115 -3.63 -2.68 6.59
C ILE A 115 -5.14 -2.78 6.73
N ASN A 116 -5.72 -2.04 7.66
CA ASN A 116 -7.16 -2.04 7.92
C ASN A 116 -7.76 -3.46 8.11
N GLY A 117 -7.00 -4.35 8.74
CA GLY A 117 -7.42 -5.73 8.98
C GLY A 117 -7.16 -6.70 7.82
N LEU A 118 -6.87 -6.22 6.61
CA LEU A 118 -6.58 -7.03 5.43
C LEU A 118 -5.07 -7.22 5.24
N THR A 119 -4.65 -8.42 4.91
CA THR A 119 -3.25 -8.71 4.55
C THR A 119 -3.09 -8.52 3.04
N GLN A 120 -2.16 -7.65 2.65
CA GLN A 120 -1.89 -7.32 1.25
C GLN A 120 -0.40 -7.38 0.96
N VAL A 121 -0.03 -7.51 -0.30
CA VAL A 121 1.35 -7.51 -0.77
C VAL A 121 1.66 -6.23 -1.55
N LEU A 122 2.71 -5.54 -1.14
CA LEU A 122 3.22 -4.33 -1.78
C LEU A 122 4.38 -4.69 -2.70
N CYS A 123 4.28 -4.34 -3.98
CA CYS A 123 5.43 -4.43 -4.87
C CYS A 123 6.45 -3.33 -4.53
N THR A 124 7.67 -3.71 -4.19
CA THR A 124 8.76 -2.77 -3.86
C THR A 124 9.84 -2.67 -4.93
N SER A 125 9.98 -3.70 -5.77
CA SER A 125 10.87 -3.70 -6.93
C SER A 125 10.42 -4.77 -7.91
N TYR A 126 10.71 -4.61 -9.20
CA TYR A 126 10.47 -5.64 -10.20
C TYR A 126 11.36 -5.45 -11.44
N VAL A 127 11.52 -6.52 -12.19
CA VAL A 127 12.08 -6.54 -13.54
C VAL A 127 11.04 -7.14 -14.46
N GLU A 128 10.70 -6.44 -15.54
CA GLU A 128 9.67 -6.88 -16.49
C GLU A 128 10.19 -7.95 -17.45
N SER A 129 9.29 -8.87 -17.81
CA SER A 129 9.44 -9.76 -18.95
C SER A 129 9.55 -8.96 -20.26
N THR A 130 10.27 -9.52 -21.22
CA THR A 130 10.33 -8.98 -22.60
C THR A 130 9.17 -9.47 -23.49
N HIS A 131 8.29 -10.34 -22.97
CA HIS A 131 7.12 -10.79 -23.73
C HIS A 131 6.18 -9.63 -24.08
N PRO A 132 5.60 -9.62 -25.30
CA PRO A 132 4.59 -8.63 -25.68
C PRO A 132 3.35 -8.63 -24.77
N VAL A 133 2.97 -9.81 -24.29
CA VAL A 133 1.90 -9.99 -23.30
C VAL A 133 2.55 -10.41 -21.99
N ARG A 134 2.49 -9.55 -20.99
CA ARG A 134 3.13 -9.78 -19.69
C ARG A 134 2.30 -9.18 -18.57
N VAL A 135 2.54 -9.65 -17.35
CA VAL A 135 1.99 -9.03 -16.16
C VAL A 135 2.67 -7.67 -15.95
N SER A 136 1.87 -6.61 -15.92
CA SER A 136 2.35 -5.27 -15.58
C SER A 136 2.15 -5.02 -14.08
N VAL A 137 3.24 -4.70 -13.41
CA VAL A 137 3.27 -4.37 -11.98
C VAL A 137 3.83 -2.96 -11.83
N ALA A 138 3.44 -2.25 -10.79
CA ALA A 138 4.01 -0.96 -10.45
C ALA A 138 4.56 -0.99 -9.02
N VAL A 139 5.74 -0.38 -8.82
CA VAL A 139 6.28 -0.14 -7.48
C VAL A 139 5.30 0.72 -6.68
N GLY A 140 5.06 0.36 -5.43
CA GLY A 140 4.10 1.03 -4.56
C GLY A 140 2.66 0.57 -4.73
N LYS A 141 2.38 -0.38 -5.63
CA LYS A 141 1.05 -0.94 -5.81
C LYS A 141 0.80 -2.06 -4.81
N TRP A 142 -0.31 -1.97 -4.10
CA TRP A 142 -0.84 -3.05 -3.28
C TRP A 142 -1.58 -4.06 -4.15
N LEU A 143 -1.30 -5.32 -3.93
CA LEU A 143 -1.92 -6.44 -4.64
C LEU A 143 -2.69 -7.30 -3.65
N PRO A 144 -3.82 -7.89 -4.09
CA PRO A 144 -4.55 -8.82 -3.26
C PRO A 144 -3.69 -10.05 -2.96
N LEU A 145 -3.85 -10.59 -1.75
CA LEU A 145 -3.12 -11.78 -1.33
C LEU A 145 -3.54 -13.01 -2.16
N MET A 146 -4.84 -13.17 -2.32
CA MET A 146 -5.39 -14.22 -3.17
C MET A 146 -5.26 -13.85 -4.65
N HIS A 147 -5.06 -14.85 -5.50
CA HIS A 147 -4.96 -14.72 -6.96
C HIS A 147 -3.68 -14.07 -7.48
N THR A 148 -2.63 -14.00 -6.66
CA THR A 148 -1.30 -13.58 -7.09
C THR A 148 -0.25 -14.62 -6.71
N ALA A 149 0.77 -14.82 -7.56
CA ALA A 149 1.87 -15.74 -7.29
C ALA A 149 2.61 -15.38 -5.99
N SER A 150 2.86 -14.06 -5.78
CA SER A 150 3.48 -13.54 -4.56
C SER A 150 2.64 -13.82 -3.31
N GLY A 151 1.32 -13.70 -3.44
CA GLY A 151 0.40 -14.02 -2.34
C GLY A 151 0.39 -15.50 -1.99
N TYR A 152 0.38 -16.39 -2.98
CA TYR A 152 0.45 -17.85 -2.72
C TYR A 152 1.79 -18.27 -2.09
N ILE A 153 2.91 -17.70 -2.54
CA ILE A 153 4.22 -17.93 -1.91
C ILE A 153 4.20 -17.50 -0.44
N PHE A 154 3.60 -16.33 -0.15
CA PHE A 154 3.45 -15.87 1.22
C PHE A 154 2.56 -16.82 2.04
N LEU A 155 1.38 -17.15 1.55
CA LEU A 155 0.44 -18.03 2.24
C LEU A 155 1.04 -19.41 2.53
N SER A 156 1.83 -19.97 1.60
CA SER A 156 2.50 -21.25 1.76
C SER A 156 3.58 -21.25 2.85
N SER A 157 4.08 -20.09 3.24
CA SER A 157 5.10 -19.94 4.30
C SER A 157 4.52 -19.83 5.72
N LEU A 158 3.19 -19.73 5.84
CA LEU A 158 2.50 -19.54 7.12
C LEU A 158 2.18 -20.87 7.81
N SER A 159 2.03 -20.81 9.14
CA SER A 159 1.44 -21.91 9.88
C SER A 159 -0.06 -22.02 9.57
N SER A 160 -0.60 -23.23 9.66
CA SER A 160 -2.04 -23.51 9.39
C SER A 160 -2.99 -22.61 10.18
N ASP A 161 -2.65 -22.24 11.42
CA ASP A 161 -3.50 -21.40 12.26
C ASP A 161 -3.54 -19.95 11.74
N VAL A 162 -2.38 -19.38 11.38
CA VAL A 162 -2.28 -18.04 10.83
C VAL A 162 -2.90 -17.96 9.43
N LEU A 163 -2.72 -19.01 8.62
CA LEU A 163 -3.35 -19.13 7.31
C LEU A 163 -4.90 -19.10 7.43
N LYS A 164 -5.47 -19.87 8.37
CA LYS A 164 -6.89 -19.88 8.64
C LYS A 164 -7.41 -18.50 9.05
N GLU A 165 -6.72 -17.80 9.96
CA GLU A 165 -7.11 -16.44 10.36
C GLU A 165 -7.15 -15.47 9.18
N ILE A 166 -6.14 -15.50 8.32
CA ILE A 166 -6.07 -14.63 7.15
C ILE A 166 -7.22 -14.95 6.18
N LEU A 167 -7.44 -16.22 5.84
CA LEU A 167 -8.48 -16.62 4.90
C LEU A 167 -9.88 -16.28 5.41
N ILE A 168 -10.13 -16.43 6.71
CA ILE A 168 -11.39 -15.99 7.33
C ILE A 168 -11.56 -14.49 7.22
N SER A 169 -10.51 -13.70 7.46
CA SER A 169 -10.55 -12.22 7.36
C SER A 169 -10.79 -11.73 5.92
N GLU A 170 -10.38 -12.51 4.92
CA GLU A 170 -10.61 -12.26 3.49
C GLU A 170 -11.98 -12.80 2.99
N GLY A 171 -12.83 -13.29 3.87
CA GLY A 171 -14.18 -13.76 3.54
C GLY A 171 -14.27 -15.23 3.10
N HIS A 172 -13.20 -16.01 3.23
CA HIS A 172 -13.14 -17.43 2.88
C HIS A 172 -13.51 -18.36 4.06
N SER A 173 -14.56 -18.02 4.78
CA SER A 173 -15.04 -18.75 5.98
C SER A 173 -15.59 -20.16 5.73
N SER A 174 -15.73 -20.58 4.47
CA SER A 174 -16.30 -21.86 4.08
C SER A 174 -15.28 -22.96 3.75
N LEU A 175 -13.99 -22.69 3.92
CA LEU A 175 -12.94 -23.68 3.65
C LEU A 175 -12.91 -24.72 4.78
N SER A 176 -13.02 -25.98 4.41
CA SER A 176 -12.89 -27.12 5.33
C SER A 176 -11.42 -27.44 5.63
N ASP A 177 -11.17 -28.20 6.71
CA ASP A 177 -9.80 -28.62 7.05
C ASP A 177 -9.13 -29.45 5.93
N SER A 178 -9.92 -30.09 5.06
CA SER A 178 -9.43 -30.84 3.90
C SER A 178 -8.95 -29.90 2.76
N ASP A 179 -9.50 -28.68 2.65
CA ASP A 179 -9.12 -27.72 1.62
C ASP A 179 -7.74 -27.10 1.93
N PHE A 180 -7.41 -26.97 3.23
CA PHE A 180 -6.10 -26.47 3.68
C PHE A 180 -4.95 -27.47 3.48
N SER A 181 -5.23 -28.74 3.36
CA SER A 181 -4.20 -29.78 3.12
C SER A 181 -3.81 -29.92 1.65
N SER A 182 -4.51 -29.24 0.75
CA SER A 182 -4.27 -29.26 -0.70
C SER A 182 -3.69 -27.96 -1.27
N LEU A 183 -3.44 -26.95 -0.42
CA LEU A 183 -2.73 -25.71 -0.72
C LEU A 183 -1.23 -25.83 -0.37
#